data_e55611cc5a33c3f81df8abdc85735d63
#
_entry.id   e55611cc5a33c3f81df8abdc85735d63
#
_cell.length_a   1.000
_cell.length_b   1.000
_cell.length_c   1.000
_cell.angle_alpha   90.00
_cell.angle_beta   90.00
_cell.angle_gamma   90.00
#
_symmetry.space_group_name_H-M   'P 1'
#
loop_
_entity.id
_entity.type
_entity.pdbx_description
1 polymer ?
#
loop_
_entity_poly.entity_id
_entity_poly.type
_entity_poly.pdbx_seq_one_letter_code
_entity_poly.pdbx_strand_id
1 'polypeptide(L)'
;MKKFFTICMLSIATIGFSQDNKPTFKAEGDLVKATYYYEDGSVKTQGFFKDKKLTGEWVRFDKAGNKTQLAYYESGKKVGKWFIWSDEALKEINYKDNAIASVNVWKPESRVAVNED
;
A
#
# COMPACT_ATOMS: atom_id res chain seq x y z
N MET A 1 43.68 8.31 -16.55
CA MET A 1 42.60 7.45 -16.98
C MET A 1 41.83 6.87 -15.80
N LYS A 2 42.54 6.35 -14.87
CA LYS A 2 41.89 5.77 -13.74
C LYS A 2 41.08 6.78 -12.93
N LYS A 3 41.51 8.01 -13.01
CA LYS A 3 40.79 9.05 -12.30
C LYS A 3 39.40 9.25 -12.79
N PHE A 4 39.25 9.06 -14.09
CA PHE A 4 37.93 9.19 -14.67
C PHE A 4 36.98 8.17 -14.09
N PHE A 5 37.47 6.97 -13.93
CA PHE A 5 36.65 5.93 -13.38
C PHE A 5 36.20 6.26 -11.98
N THR A 6 37.10 6.84 -11.23
CA THR A 6 36.80 7.22 -9.88
C THR A 6 35.65 8.19 -9.83
N ILE A 7 35.68 9.15 -10.73
CA ILE A 7 34.64 10.14 -10.81
C ILE A 7 33.31 9.49 -11.15
N CYS A 8 33.37 8.55 -12.06
CA CYS A 8 32.18 7.83 -12.45
C CYS A 8 31.58 7.07 -11.28
N MET A 9 32.46 6.53 -10.47
CA MET A 9 32.00 5.79 -9.32
C MET A 9 31.20 6.67 -8.38
N LEU A 10 31.66 7.87 -8.20
CA LEU A 10 30.95 8.80 -7.34
C LEU A 10 29.57 9.09 -7.88
N SER A 11 29.49 9.25 -9.16
CA SER A 11 28.21 9.51 -9.80
C SER A 11 27.26 8.35 -9.55
N ILE A 12 27.80 7.16 -9.68
CA ILE A 12 27.00 5.98 -9.47
C ILE A 12 26.48 5.92 -8.05
N ALA A 13 27.34 6.29 -7.12
CA ALA A 13 26.95 6.28 -5.73
C ALA A 13 25.77 7.22 -5.51
N THR A 14 25.82 8.35 -6.15
CA THR A 14 24.74 9.32 -6.03
C THR A 14 23.43 8.73 -6.55
N ILE A 15 23.53 8.07 -7.66
CA ILE A 15 22.37 7.43 -8.24
C ILE A 15 21.84 6.39 -7.30
N GLY A 16 22.75 5.71 -6.61
CA GLY A 16 22.36 4.69 -5.69
C GLY A 16 21.37 5.18 -4.64
N PHE A 17 21.51 6.40 -4.20
CA PHE A 17 20.60 6.93 -3.19
C PHE A 17 19.18 6.95 -3.70
N SER A 18 18.97 7.38 -4.92
CA SER A 18 17.63 7.46 -5.44
C SER A 18 17.03 6.10 -5.68
N GLN A 19 17.86 5.05 -5.64
CA GLN A 19 17.36 3.70 -5.84
C GLN A 19 16.85 3.07 -4.58
N ASP A 20 17.09 3.67 -3.44
CA ASP A 20 16.77 3.07 -2.16
C ASP A 20 15.29 2.87 -1.95
N ASN A 21 14.45 3.59 -2.69
CA ASN A 21 13.01 3.51 -2.47
C ASN A 21 12.30 2.63 -3.47
N LYS A 22 13.04 1.78 -4.14
CA LYS A 22 12.44 0.85 -5.09
C LYS A 22 11.63 -0.20 -4.36
N PRO A 23 10.57 -0.68 -4.99
CA PRO A 23 9.79 -1.76 -4.39
C PRO A 23 10.65 -2.99 -4.16
N THR A 24 10.32 -3.73 -3.11
CA THR A 24 10.99 -4.99 -2.85
C THR A 24 10.00 -6.13 -3.04
N PHE A 25 10.51 -7.26 -3.51
CA PHE A 25 9.70 -8.45 -3.75
C PHE A 25 10.37 -9.63 -3.08
N LYS A 26 9.60 -10.38 -2.32
CA LYS A 26 10.15 -11.51 -1.57
C LYS A 26 9.27 -12.72 -1.76
N ALA A 27 9.89 -13.82 -2.15
CA ALA A 27 9.14 -15.06 -2.35
C ALA A 27 8.73 -15.64 -0.99
N GLU A 28 7.47 -16.03 -0.88
CA GLU A 28 6.93 -16.68 0.30
C GLU A 28 6.01 -17.79 -0.15
N GLY A 29 6.56 -19.00 -0.30
CA GLY A 29 5.81 -20.10 -0.85
C GLY A 29 5.46 -19.82 -2.29
N ASP A 30 4.18 -19.97 -2.65
CA ASP A 30 3.70 -19.66 -3.99
C ASP A 30 3.45 -18.20 -4.19
N LEU A 31 3.58 -17.38 -3.15
CA LEU A 31 3.27 -15.98 -3.22
C LEU A 31 4.53 -15.14 -3.31
N VAL A 32 4.37 -13.94 -3.81
CA VAL A 32 5.44 -12.96 -3.79
C VAL A 32 4.94 -11.77 -2.99
N LYS A 33 5.63 -11.47 -1.90
CA LYS A 33 5.28 -10.33 -1.08
C LYS A 33 5.91 -9.09 -1.69
N ALA A 34 5.08 -8.10 -1.99
CA ALA A 34 5.53 -6.86 -2.59
C ALA A 34 5.41 -5.74 -1.57
N THR A 35 6.46 -4.93 -1.45
CA THR A 35 6.45 -3.78 -0.55
C THR A 35 6.90 -2.57 -1.34
N TYR A 36 6.08 -1.52 -1.28
CA TYR A 36 6.33 -0.26 -1.96
C TYR A 36 6.60 0.80 -0.91
N TYR A 37 7.46 1.76 -1.23
CA TYR A 37 7.94 2.73 -0.25
C TYR A 37 7.70 4.15 -0.71
N TYR A 38 7.53 5.05 0.26
CA TYR A 38 7.55 6.47 0.01
C TYR A 38 9.00 6.91 -0.15
N GLU A 39 9.20 8.14 -0.55
CA GLU A 39 10.54 8.68 -0.76
C GLU A 39 11.38 8.66 0.50
N ASP A 40 10.75 8.75 1.66
CA ASP A 40 11.48 8.77 2.93
C ASP A 40 11.80 7.37 3.44
N GLY A 41 11.44 6.33 2.69
CA GLY A 41 11.74 4.96 3.08
C GLY A 41 10.65 4.27 3.86
N SER A 42 9.61 4.98 4.26
CA SER A 42 8.52 4.34 4.98
C SER A 42 7.66 3.52 4.01
N VAL A 43 6.99 2.53 4.54
CA VAL A 43 6.17 1.63 3.72
C VAL A 43 4.92 2.34 3.26
N LYS A 44 4.66 2.29 1.98
CA LYS A 44 3.49 2.90 1.37
C LYS A 44 2.39 1.87 1.14
N THR A 45 2.74 0.74 0.57
CA THR A 45 1.77 -0.30 0.23
C THR A 45 2.45 -1.65 0.34
N GLN A 46 1.71 -2.63 0.81
CA GLN A 46 2.25 -3.97 0.96
C GLN A 46 1.17 -4.98 0.62
N GLY A 47 1.54 -6.01 -0.13
CA GLY A 47 0.58 -7.02 -0.52
C GLY A 47 1.26 -8.22 -1.14
N PHE A 48 0.46 -9.04 -1.82
CA PHE A 48 0.95 -10.29 -2.37
C PHE A 48 0.51 -10.48 -3.80
N PHE A 49 1.37 -11.14 -4.57
CA PHE A 49 1.06 -11.59 -5.92
C PHE A 49 1.10 -13.10 -5.97
N LYS A 50 0.24 -13.67 -6.76
CA LYS A 50 0.29 -15.09 -7.09
C LYS A 50 0.08 -15.21 -8.59
N ASP A 51 1.00 -15.88 -9.28
CA ASP A 51 0.94 -16.00 -10.73
C ASP A 51 0.76 -14.65 -11.39
N LYS A 52 1.50 -13.64 -10.88
CA LYS A 52 1.51 -12.28 -11.41
C LYS A 52 0.19 -11.54 -11.24
N LYS A 53 -0.69 -12.02 -10.38
CA LYS A 53 -1.96 -11.36 -10.10
C LYS A 53 -2.04 -11.00 -8.64
N LEU A 54 -2.70 -9.88 -8.35
CA LEU A 54 -2.92 -9.47 -6.97
C LEU A 54 -3.73 -10.52 -6.24
N THR A 55 -3.33 -10.84 -5.03
CA THR A 55 -4.04 -11.82 -4.24
C THR A 55 -3.93 -11.46 -2.75
N GLY A 56 -4.92 -11.89 -1.98
CA GLY A 56 -4.89 -11.73 -0.53
C GLY A 56 -5.00 -10.29 -0.10
N GLU A 57 -4.47 -10.02 1.06
CA GLU A 57 -4.60 -8.74 1.70
C GLU A 57 -3.59 -7.73 1.17
N TRP A 58 -4.06 -6.54 0.85
CA TRP A 58 -3.22 -5.41 0.45
C TRP A 58 -3.49 -4.26 1.38
N VAL A 59 -2.45 -3.69 1.95
CA VAL A 59 -2.55 -2.63 2.94
C VAL A 59 -1.83 -1.40 2.45
N ARG A 60 -2.45 -0.25 2.66
CA ARG A 60 -1.83 1.02 2.33
C ARG A 60 -1.64 1.82 3.61
N PHE A 61 -0.50 2.49 3.71
CA PHE A 61 -0.15 3.29 4.87
C PHE A 61 0.12 4.72 4.45
N ASP A 62 -0.08 5.66 5.39
CA ASP A 62 0.38 7.02 5.16
C ASP A 62 1.82 7.12 5.65
N LYS A 63 2.42 8.30 5.51
CA LYS A 63 3.83 8.48 5.88
C LYS A 63 4.07 8.36 7.37
N ALA A 64 3.05 8.53 8.17
CA ALA A 64 3.14 8.39 9.61
C ALA A 64 3.02 6.93 10.06
N GLY A 65 2.74 6.01 9.13
CA GLY A 65 2.62 4.61 9.45
C GLY A 65 1.22 4.15 9.76
N ASN A 66 0.24 5.01 9.61
CA ASN A 66 -1.15 4.63 9.86
C ASN A 66 -1.74 3.95 8.64
N LYS A 67 -2.56 2.93 8.87
CA LYS A 67 -3.24 2.29 7.76
C LYS A 67 -4.29 3.22 7.20
N THR A 68 -4.29 3.38 5.89
CA THR A 68 -5.30 4.20 5.21
C THR A 68 -6.22 3.36 4.35
N GLN A 69 -5.82 2.14 4.03
CA GLN A 69 -6.67 1.28 3.22
C GLN A 69 -6.33 -0.18 3.46
N LEU A 70 -7.35 -1.00 3.53
CA LEU A 70 -7.22 -2.44 3.62
C LEU A 70 -8.05 -3.03 2.49
N ALA A 71 -7.43 -3.83 1.67
CA ALA A 71 -8.05 -4.35 0.46
C ALA A 71 -7.82 -5.84 0.34
N TYR A 72 -8.69 -6.51 -0.40
CA TYR A 72 -8.56 -7.94 -0.63
C TYR A 72 -8.77 -8.24 -2.10
N TYR A 73 -7.91 -9.11 -2.63
CA TYR A 73 -7.96 -9.51 -4.03
C TYR A 73 -7.94 -11.02 -4.14
N GLU A 74 -8.54 -11.51 -5.20
CA GLU A 74 -8.47 -12.92 -5.57
C GLU A 74 -8.29 -12.98 -7.07
N SER A 75 -7.16 -13.51 -7.51
CA SER A 75 -6.83 -13.61 -8.93
C SER A 75 -6.99 -12.28 -9.65
N GLY A 76 -6.55 -11.21 -9.01
CA GLY A 76 -6.60 -9.88 -9.59
C GLY A 76 -7.92 -9.16 -9.44
N LYS A 77 -8.93 -9.80 -8.88
CA LYS A 77 -10.26 -9.19 -8.74
C LYS A 77 -10.49 -8.74 -7.32
N LYS A 78 -11.20 -7.64 -7.16
CA LYS A 78 -11.53 -7.11 -5.85
C LYS A 78 -12.60 -7.97 -5.22
N VAL A 79 -12.36 -8.41 -3.97
CA VAL A 79 -13.31 -9.25 -3.25
C VAL A 79 -13.30 -8.86 -1.78
N GLY A 80 -14.35 -9.26 -1.07
CA GLY A 80 -14.42 -9.11 0.38
C GLY A 80 -14.62 -7.68 0.82
N LYS A 81 -14.30 -7.45 2.06
CA LYS A 81 -14.52 -6.14 2.70
C LYS A 81 -13.26 -5.30 2.58
N TRP A 82 -13.43 -4.15 1.98
CA TRP A 82 -12.36 -3.16 1.87
C TRP A 82 -12.64 -2.06 2.85
N PHE A 83 -11.61 -1.57 3.51
CA PHE A 83 -11.73 -0.46 4.46
C PHE A 83 -10.86 0.69 3.99
N ILE A 84 -11.42 1.88 4.01
CA ILE A 84 -10.69 3.10 3.67
C ILE A 84 -10.89 4.08 4.79
N TRP A 85 -9.79 4.49 5.42
CA TRP A 85 -9.79 5.43 6.52
C TRP A 85 -9.39 6.80 6.03
N SER A 86 -10.13 7.80 6.47
CA SER A 86 -9.78 9.18 6.23
C SER A 86 -9.99 9.93 7.53
N ASP A 87 -9.60 11.21 7.55
CA ASP A 87 -9.78 12.01 8.75
C ASP A 87 -11.23 12.13 9.12
N GLU A 88 -12.11 12.03 8.16
CA GLU A 88 -13.51 12.31 8.35
C GLU A 88 -14.38 11.08 8.46
N ALA A 89 -13.90 9.96 8.01
CA ALA A 89 -14.78 8.78 7.96
C ALA A 89 -14.01 7.49 7.78
N LEU A 90 -14.66 6.42 8.17
CA LEU A 90 -14.24 5.06 7.82
C LEU A 90 -15.26 4.55 6.81
N LYS A 91 -14.78 4.10 5.69
CA LYS A 91 -15.65 3.59 4.64
C LYS A 91 -15.40 2.10 4.48
N GLU A 92 -16.45 1.33 4.49
CA GLU A 92 -16.37 -0.11 4.25
C GLU A 92 -17.05 -0.40 2.93
N ILE A 93 -16.32 -1.01 2.01
CA ILE A 93 -16.87 -1.35 0.70
C ILE A 93 -16.81 -2.85 0.56
N ASN A 94 -17.93 -3.47 0.28
CA ASN A 94 -17.98 -4.91 0.06
C ASN A 94 -17.94 -5.17 -1.43
N TYR A 95 -16.95 -5.95 -1.86
CA TYR A 95 -16.78 -6.29 -3.27
C TYR A 95 -17.07 -7.76 -3.51
N LYS A 96 -17.65 -8.03 -4.65
CA LYS A 96 -17.85 -9.38 -5.13
C LYS A 96 -17.47 -9.40 -6.60
N ASP A 97 -16.37 -10.07 -6.93
CA ASP A 97 -15.87 -10.16 -8.31
C ASP A 97 -15.76 -8.81 -8.96
N ASN A 98 -15.04 -7.88 -8.32
CA ASN A 98 -14.81 -6.53 -8.82
C ASN A 98 -16.01 -5.60 -8.74
N ALA A 99 -17.18 -6.09 -8.38
CA ALA A 99 -18.37 -5.27 -8.33
C ALA A 99 -18.64 -4.87 -6.89
N ILE A 100 -19.11 -3.65 -6.69
CA ILE A 100 -19.47 -3.18 -5.37
C ILE A 100 -20.82 -3.77 -4.99
N ALA A 101 -20.85 -4.51 -3.88
CA ALA A 101 -22.10 -5.06 -3.37
C ALA A 101 -22.75 -4.12 -2.37
N SER A 102 -21.97 -3.44 -1.54
CA SER A 102 -22.52 -2.49 -0.59
C SER A 102 -21.41 -1.56 -0.10
N VAL A 103 -21.84 -0.41 0.44
CA VAL A 103 -20.92 0.58 1.00
C VAL A 103 -21.52 1.08 2.31
N ASN A 104 -20.71 1.08 3.35
CA ASN A 104 -21.09 1.65 4.64
C ASN A 104 -20.09 2.72 5.01
N VAL A 105 -20.57 3.82 5.57
CA VAL A 105 -19.72 4.92 5.94
C VAL A 105 -19.99 5.29 7.41
N TRP A 106 -18.94 5.34 8.21
CA TRP A 106 -19.03 5.78 9.60
C TRP A 106 -18.25 7.08 9.73
N LYS A 107 -18.91 8.08 10.29
CA LYS A 107 -18.30 9.39 10.47
C LYS A 107 -18.13 9.70 11.94
N PRO A 108 -16.93 10.03 12.37
CA PRO A 108 -16.71 10.36 13.78
C PRO A 108 -17.57 11.50 14.27
N GLU A 109 -17.85 12.49 13.43
CA GLU A 109 -18.66 13.62 13.83
C GLU A 109 -20.03 13.21 14.28
N SER A 110 -20.56 12.15 13.70
CA SER A 110 -21.88 11.70 14.05
C SER A 110 -21.94 11.32 15.52
N ARG A 111 -20.89 10.69 16.01
CA ARG A 111 -20.86 10.31 17.40
C ARG A 111 -20.74 11.52 18.31
N VAL A 112 -19.96 12.48 17.87
CA VAL A 112 -19.79 13.70 18.66
C VAL A 112 -21.11 14.42 18.78
N ALA A 113 -21.83 14.54 17.70
CA ALA A 113 -23.11 15.20 17.71
C ALA A 113 -24.07 14.50 18.64
N VAL A 114 -24.07 13.20 18.63
CA VAL A 114 -24.94 12.44 19.51
C VAL A 114 -24.60 12.71 20.97
N ASN A 115 -23.34 12.83 21.27
CA ASN A 115 -22.89 13.04 22.63
C ASN A 115 -23.37 14.36 23.18
N GLU A 116 -23.59 15.32 22.35
CA GLU A 116 -24.06 16.61 22.79
C GLU A 116 -25.49 16.57 23.22
N ASP A 117 -26.22 15.64 22.77
CA ASP A 117 -27.61 15.49 23.14
C ASP A 117 -27.74 14.93 24.53
#